data_1e6b1626775b06cba44d03cc0b85b118
#
_entry.id   1e6b1626775b06cba44d03cc0b85b118
#
_cell.length_a   1.000
_cell.length_b   1.000
_cell.length_c   1.000
_cell.angle_alpha   90.00
_cell.angle_beta   90.00
_cell.angle_gamma   90.00
#
_symmetry.space_group_name_H-M   'P 1'
#
loop_
_entity.id
_entity.type
_entity.pdbx_description
1 polymer ?
#
loop_
_entity_poly.entity_id
_entity_poly.type
_entity_poly.pdbx_seq_one_letter_code
_entity_poly.pdbx_strand_id
1 'polypeptide(L)' 'MIGKTIDEMNVGDAAEMAKTVTETDVYLFAGVTGDFNPAHVNEAYAKNTFFKGRIAHGMLSAGFISAVLAMKLPGPGTIY' A
#
# COMPACT_ATOMS: atom_id res chain seq x y z
N MET A 1 -6.43 16.16 14.94
CA MET A 1 -7.34 15.23 14.24
C MET A 1 -7.41 13.93 15.03
N ILE A 2 -8.60 13.51 15.36
CA ILE A 2 -8.85 12.30 16.15
C ILE A 2 -9.78 11.39 15.35
N GLY A 3 -9.43 10.11 15.29
CA GLY A 3 -10.26 9.11 14.66
C GLY A 3 -11.42 8.67 15.53
N LYS A 4 -12.13 7.65 15.07
CA LYS A 4 -13.28 7.10 15.78
C LYS A 4 -12.84 6.03 16.78
N THR A 5 -13.56 5.98 17.92
CA THR A 5 -13.44 4.87 18.86
C THR A 5 -14.30 3.71 18.39
N ILE A 6 -14.14 2.55 19.00
CA ILE A 6 -14.95 1.37 18.67
C ILE A 6 -16.45 1.65 18.88
N ASP A 7 -16.78 2.45 19.88
CA ASP A 7 -18.19 2.77 20.19
C ASP A 7 -18.81 3.71 19.15
N GLU A 8 -18.00 4.41 18.39
CA GLU A 8 -18.44 5.33 17.35
C GLU A 8 -18.56 4.68 15.97
N MET A 9 -18.12 3.42 15.86
CA MET A 9 -18.13 2.69 14.59
C MET A 9 -19.30 1.71 14.53
N ASN A 10 -19.86 1.55 13.34
CA ASN A 10 -20.97 0.64 13.08
C ASN A 10 -20.58 -0.35 12.00
N VAL A 11 -21.12 -1.56 12.09
CA VAL A 11 -20.97 -2.55 11.02
C VAL A 11 -21.53 -1.96 9.72
N GLY A 12 -20.74 -2.01 8.66
CA GLY A 12 -21.11 -1.40 7.39
C GLY A 12 -20.41 -0.06 7.13
N ASP A 13 -19.81 0.55 8.15
CA ASP A 13 -19.00 1.76 7.93
C ASP A 13 -17.85 1.44 6.99
N ALA A 14 -17.56 2.37 6.08
CA ALA A 14 -16.53 2.19 5.08
C ALA A 14 -15.77 3.49 4.84
N ALA A 15 -14.54 3.35 4.40
CA ALA A 15 -13.72 4.47 3.93
C ALA A 15 -12.87 3.99 2.77
N GLU A 16 -12.46 4.92 1.93
CA GLU A 16 -11.65 4.59 0.77
C GLU A 16 -10.69 5.70 0.44
N MET A 17 -9.68 5.36 -0.33
CA MET A 17 -8.76 6.32 -0.94
C MET A 17 -8.43 5.85 -2.34
N ALA A 18 -8.00 6.79 -3.16
CA ALA A 18 -7.49 6.50 -4.50
C ALA A 18 -6.09 7.05 -4.61
N LYS A 19 -5.23 6.31 -5.27
CA LYS A 19 -3.83 6.70 -5.46
C LYS A 19 -3.29 6.02 -6.70
N THR A 20 -2.57 6.79 -7.52
CA THR A 20 -1.79 6.22 -8.62
C THR A 20 -0.50 5.65 -8.04
N VAL A 21 -0.26 4.37 -8.29
CA VAL A 21 1.01 3.73 -7.92
C VAL A 21 2.04 4.08 -8.98
N THR A 22 3.11 4.74 -8.57
CA THR A 22 4.15 5.23 -9.46
C THR A 22 5.42 4.39 -9.35
N GLU A 23 6.35 4.55 -10.30
CA GLU A 23 7.69 3.97 -10.19
C GLU A 23 8.40 4.42 -8.91
N THR A 24 8.23 5.68 -8.56
CA THR A 24 8.80 6.23 -7.33
C THR A 24 8.31 5.47 -6.11
N ASP A 25 7.03 5.14 -6.05
CA ASP A 25 6.45 4.36 -4.94
C ASP A 25 7.11 2.99 -4.83
N VAL A 26 7.32 2.33 -5.95
CA VAL A 26 7.95 1.01 -5.99
C VAL A 26 9.41 1.09 -5.53
N TYR A 27 10.16 2.08 -6.00
CA TYR A 27 11.56 2.24 -5.62
C TYR A 27 11.71 2.63 -4.15
N LEU A 28 10.84 3.49 -3.65
CA LEU A 28 10.84 3.84 -2.22
C LEU A 28 10.55 2.62 -1.36
N PHE A 29 9.57 1.82 -1.72
CA PHE A 29 9.25 0.60 -0.99
C PHE A 29 10.42 -0.39 -1.02
N ALA A 30 11.03 -0.60 -2.16
CA ALA A 30 12.21 -1.45 -2.30
C ALA A 30 13.35 -0.96 -1.40
N GLY A 31 13.59 0.34 -1.38
CA GLY A 31 14.64 0.94 -0.54
C GLY A 31 14.36 0.81 0.95
N VAL A 32 13.11 0.98 1.35
CA VAL A 32 12.72 0.88 2.76
C VAL A 32 12.78 -0.56 3.28
N THR A 33 12.36 -1.51 2.45
CA THR A 33 12.23 -2.91 2.90
C THR A 33 13.44 -3.78 2.57
N GLY A 34 14.25 -3.38 1.59
CA GLY A 34 15.33 -4.22 1.04
C GLY A 34 14.86 -5.23 0.01
N ASP A 35 13.60 -5.17 -0.42
CA ASP A 35 13.07 -6.06 -1.44
C ASP A 35 13.35 -5.53 -2.84
N PHE A 36 14.53 -5.85 -3.35
CA PHE A 36 14.97 -5.48 -4.69
C PHE A 36 14.78 -6.63 -5.68
N ASN A 37 13.75 -7.43 -5.52
CA ASN A 37 13.44 -8.49 -6.47
C ASN A 37 13.37 -7.89 -7.89
N PRO A 38 14.08 -8.47 -8.86
CA PRO A 38 14.13 -7.92 -10.21
C PRO A 38 12.77 -7.81 -10.90
N ALA A 39 11.76 -8.56 -10.44
CA ALA A 39 10.39 -8.39 -10.92
C ALA A 39 9.84 -7.00 -10.65
N HIS A 40 10.39 -6.28 -9.68
CA HIS A 40 9.94 -4.93 -9.31
C HIS A 40 10.85 -3.84 -9.86
N VAL A 41 12.15 -4.11 -9.98
CA VAL A 41 13.12 -3.04 -10.22
C VAL A 41 13.91 -3.19 -11.52
N ASN A 42 13.79 -4.29 -12.24
CA ASN A 42 14.55 -4.56 -13.44
C ASN A 42 13.65 -4.87 -14.63
N GLU A 43 13.43 -3.88 -15.49
CA GLU A 43 12.54 -4.04 -16.65
C GLU A 43 13.06 -5.08 -17.63
N ALA A 44 14.38 -5.17 -17.85
CA ALA A 44 14.98 -6.15 -18.75
C ALA A 44 14.69 -7.58 -18.29
N TYR A 45 14.62 -7.80 -16.99
CA TYR A 45 14.21 -9.08 -16.42
C TYR A 45 12.69 -9.24 -16.49
N ALA A 46 11.96 -8.25 -16.03
CA ALA A 46 10.51 -8.34 -15.82
C ALA A 46 9.72 -8.49 -17.12
N LYS A 47 10.19 -7.88 -18.21
CA LYS A 47 9.51 -7.97 -19.50
C LYS A 47 9.47 -9.40 -20.06
N ASN A 48 10.37 -10.28 -19.61
CA ASN A 48 10.44 -11.68 -20.04
C ASN A 48 9.68 -12.61 -19.09
N THR A 49 9.05 -12.06 -18.04
CA THR A 49 8.24 -12.83 -17.11
C THR A 49 6.80 -12.93 -17.61
N PHE A 50 6.01 -13.75 -16.94
CA PHE A 50 4.59 -13.86 -17.14
C PHE A 50 3.89 -12.49 -17.12
N PHE A 51 4.39 -11.54 -16.33
CA PHE A 51 3.79 -10.22 -16.15
C PHE A 51 4.06 -9.25 -17.29
N LYS A 52 5.04 -9.53 -18.17
CA LYS A 52 5.38 -8.71 -19.34
C LYS A 52 5.91 -7.31 -19.00
N GLY A 53 6.26 -7.07 -17.76
CA GLY A 53 6.78 -5.80 -17.28
C GLY A 53 6.93 -5.83 -15.77
N ARG A 54 7.48 -4.76 -15.22
CA ARG A 54 7.65 -4.65 -13.77
C ARG A 54 6.30 -4.54 -13.07
N ILE A 55 6.22 -5.14 -11.90
CA ILE A 55 5.03 -5.10 -11.05
C ILE A 55 5.38 -4.47 -9.72
N ALA A 56 4.37 -3.92 -9.05
CA ALA A 56 4.52 -3.41 -7.71
C ALA A 56 4.57 -4.57 -6.70
N HIS A 57 5.23 -4.33 -5.58
CA HIS A 57 5.26 -5.29 -4.48
C HIS A 57 3.85 -5.52 -3.95
N GLY A 58 3.49 -6.76 -3.72
CA GLY A 58 2.18 -7.09 -3.13
C GLY A 58 1.98 -6.44 -1.77
N MET A 59 3.04 -6.38 -0.96
CA MET A 59 2.98 -5.77 0.37
C MET A 59 2.84 -4.24 0.35
N LEU A 60 3.09 -3.60 -0.79
CA LEU A 60 2.78 -2.18 -0.96
C LEU A 60 1.27 -1.95 -0.86
N SER A 61 0.47 -2.88 -1.39
CA SER A 61 -0.98 -2.82 -1.26
C SER A 61 -1.43 -2.91 0.20
N ALA A 62 -0.76 -3.73 1.01
CA ALA A 62 -1.03 -3.79 2.45
C ALA A 62 -0.75 -2.44 3.12
N GLY A 63 0.28 -1.72 2.67
CA GLY A 63 0.56 -0.36 3.13
C GLY A 63 -0.56 0.62 2.83
N PHE A 64 -1.20 0.51 1.68
CA PHE A 64 -2.35 1.36 1.33
C PHE A 64 -3.55 1.06 2.20
N ILE A 65 -3.82 -0.20 2.51
CA ILE A 65 -4.86 -0.58 3.46
C ILE A 65 -4.56 0.02 4.84
N SER A 66 -3.31 -0.08 5.27
CA SER A 66 -2.85 0.53 6.52
C SER A 66 -3.11 2.04 6.54
N ALA A 67 -2.87 2.72 5.44
CA ALA A 67 -3.11 4.16 5.33
C ALA A 67 -4.59 4.52 5.52
N VAL A 68 -5.49 3.74 4.95
CA VAL A 68 -6.94 3.97 5.14
C VAL A 68 -7.32 3.77 6.60
N LEU A 69 -6.82 2.71 7.24
CA LEU A 69 -7.09 2.45 8.65
C LEU A 69 -6.56 3.58 9.53
N ALA A 70 -5.36 4.04 9.27
CA ALA A 70 -4.70 5.02 10.12
C ALA A 70 -5.19 6.45 9.92
N MET A 71 -5.59 6.79 8.69
CA MET A 71 -5.92 8.17 8.32
C MET A 71 -7.40 8.45 8.19
N LYS A 72 -8.21 7.44 7.94
CA LYS A 72 -9.64 7.64 7.63
C LYS A 72 -10.58 6.90 8.56
N LEU A 73 -10.48 5.57 8.64
CA LEU A 73 -11.41 4.77 9.44
C LEU A 73 -10.68 3.53 10.00
N PRO A 74 -10.47 3.45 11.30
CA PRO A 74 -10.92 4.35 12.38
C PRO A 74 -10.28 5.73 12.36
N GLY A 75 -9.10 5.90 11.76
CA GLY A 75 -8.42 7.17 11.67
C GLY A 75 -7.34 7.36 12.73
N PRO A 76 -6.82 8.59 12.87
CA PRO A 76 -5.71 8.87 13.79
C PRO A 76 -5.98 8.40 15.22
N GLY A 77 -4.96 7.76 15.81
CA GLY A 77 -5.07 7.12 17.11
C GLY A 77 -5.16 5.60 17.04
N THR A 78 -5.45 5.06 15.86
CA THR A 78 -5.52 3.60 15.65
C THR A 78 -4.12 3.02 15.51
N ILE A 79 -3.86 2.00 16.30
CA ILE A 79 -2.62 1.21 16.26
C ILE A 79 -3.01 -0.26 16.17
N TYR A 80 -2.37 -1.00 15.28
CA TYR A 80 -2.55 -2.44 15.19
C TYR A 80 -1.22 -3.17 15.11
#